data_2e50b89b9d81d5dbfbb0cab7cfc2424c
#
_entry.id   2e50b89b9d81d5dbfbb0cab7cfc2424c
#
_cell.length_a   1.000
_cell.length_b   1.000
_cell.length_c   1.000
_cell.angle_alpha   90.00
_cell.angle_beta   90.00
_cell.angle_gamma   90.00
#
_symmetry.space_group_name_H-M   'P 1'
#
loop_
_entity.id
_entity.type
_entity.pdbx_description
1 polymer ?
#
loop_
_entity_poly.entity_id
_entity_poly.type
_entity_poly.pdbx_seq_one_letter_code
_entity_poly.pdbx_strand_id
1 'polypeptide(L)' 'MPPKNPSQNWPSTKAKQALAALLRIGWTIKRQSGTSHRILARPGWPDVLFAYHDRVTLGPTAMKVLAKKTGLTPEDL' A
#
# COMPACT_ATOMS: atom_id res chain seq x y z
N MET A 1 -15.55 13.21 19.96
CA MET A 1 -15.09 11.87 19.64
C MET A 1 -13.72 11.95 18.99
N PRO A 2 -12.73 11.30 19.57
CA PRO A 2 -11.42 11.36 18.96
C PRO A 2 -11.43 10.72 17.57
N PRO A 3 -10.66 11.25 16.65
CA PRO A 3 -10.57 10.62 15.35
C PRO A 3 -10.03 9.20 15.51
N LYS A 4 -10.62 8.30 14.78
CA LYS A 4 -10.15 6.94 14.76
C LYS A 4 -8.76 6.92 14.12
N ASN A 5 -7.80 6.27 14.74
CA ASN A 5 -6.51 6.07 14.13
C ASN A 5 -6.66 5.03 13.01
N PRO A 6 -6.60 5.41 11.74
CA PRO A 6 -6.86 4.47 10.66
C PRO A 6 -5.90 3.28 10.67
N SER A 7 -4.69 3.48 11.19
CA SER A 7 -3.69 2.42 11.22
C SER A 7 -4.02 1.30 12.19
N GLN A 8 -4.99 1.49 13.09
CA GLN A 8 -5.39 0.46 14.06
C GLN A 8 -6.49 -0.46 13.54
N ASN A 9 -7.14 -0.08 12.43
CA ASN A 9 -8.29 -0.79 11.92
C ASN A 9 -8.09 -1.31 10.50
N TRP A 10 -6.86 -1.66 10.18
CA TRP A 10 -6.57 -2.19 8.86
C TRP A 10 -7.08 -3.61 8.74
N PRO A 11 -7.90 -3.91 7.73
CA PRO A 11 -8.25 -5.29 7.43
C PRO A 11 -7.07 -5.99 6.77
N SER A 12 -7.03 -7.31 6.88
CA SER A 12 -6.15 -8.10 6.05
C SER A 12 -6.55 -7.90 4.60
N THR A 13 -5.59 -7.66 3.72
CA THR A 13 -5.84 -7.23 2.36
C THR A 13 -4.93 -7.97 1.41
N LYS A 14 -5.46 -8.48 0.31
CA LYS A 14 -4.62 -9.07 -0.73
C LYS A 14 -3.71 -8.00 -1.32
N ALA A 15 -2.47 -8.39 -1.61
CA ALA A 15 -1.50 -7.45 -2.18
C ALA A 15 -2.00 -6.82 -3.47
N LYS A 16 -2.69 -7.59 -4.31
CA LYS A 16 -3.28 -7.07 -5.54
C LYS A 16 -4.25 -5.92 -5.27
N GLN A 17 -5.09 -6.08 -4.25
CA GLN A 17 -6.06 -5.04 -3.87
C GLN A 17 -5.35 -3.82 -3.30
N ALA A 18 -4.33 -4.04 -2.46
CA ALA A 18 -3.56 -2.94 -1.90
C ALA A 18 -2.85 -2.14 -3.00
N LEU A 19 -2.25 -2.83 -3.97
CA LEU A 19 -1.59 -2.16 -5.08
C LEU A 19 -2.58 -1.35 -5.91
N ALA A 20 -3.74 -1.93 -6.22
CA ALA A 20 -4.78 -1.22 -6.97
C ALA A 20 -5.20 0.07 -6.25
N ALA A 21 -5.34 0.02 -4.93
CA ALA A 21 -5.68 1.20 -4.15
C ALA A 21 -4.57 2.26 -4.21
N LEU A 22 -3.32 1.83 -4.13
CA LEU A 22 -2.18 2.76 -4.25
C LEU A 22 -2.17 3.46 -5.60
N LEU A 23 -2.43 2.73 -6.67
CA LEU A 23 -2.48 3.34 -8.01
C LEU A 23 -3.62 4.36 -8.11
N ARG A 24 -4.76 4.09 -7.46
CA ARG A 24 -5.87 5.05 -7.45
C ARG A 24 -5.55 6.35 -6.75
N ILE A 25 -4.71 6.32 -5.71
CA ILE A 25 -4.36 7.54 -4.97
C ILE A 25 -3.14 8.26 -5.52
N GLY A 26 -2.65 7.83 -6.68
CA GLY A 26 -1.62 8.59 -7.40
C GLY A 26 -0.25 7.94 -7.47
N TRP A 27 -0.07 6.75 -6.90
CA TRP A 27 1.17 6.02 -7.05
C TRP A 27 1.25 5.40 -8.43
N THR A 28 2.45 5.32 -8.97
CA THR A 28 2.72 4.69 -10.26
C THR A 28 3.83 3.67 -10.09
N ILE A 29 3.87 2.68 -10.98
CA ILE A 29 4.96 1.71 -11.00
C ILE A 29 6.11 2.33 -11.79
N LYS A 30 7.15 2.74 -11.07
CA LYS A 30 8.34 3.34 -11.67
C LYS A 30 9.24 2.28 -12.29
N ARG A 31 9.36 1.14 -11.63
CA ARG A 31 10.21 0.04 -12.07
C ARG A 31 9.64 -1.27 -11.55
N GLN A 32 9.75 -2.31 -12.33
CA GLN A 32 9.36 -3.64 -11.92
C GLN A 32 10.49 -4.61 -12.25
N SER A 33 10.82 -5.49 -11.30
CA SER A 33 11.82 -6.53 -11.45
C SER A 33 11.20 -7.85 -11.06
N GLY A 34 11.21 -8.83 -11.96
CA GLY A 34 10.52 -10.08 -11.73
C GLY A 34 9.02 -9.90 -11.66
N THR A 35 8.35 -10.74 -10.89
CA THR A 35 6.88 -10.74 -10.80
C THR A 35 6.35 -10.01 -9.57
N SER A 36 7.20 -9.67 -8.61
CA SER A 36 6.74 -9.14 -7.34
C SER A 36 7.47 -7.89 -6.84
N HIS A 37 8.62 -7.55 -7.40
CA HIS A 37 9.38 -6.38 -6.94
C HIS A 37 9.00 -5.17 -7.79
N ARG A 38 8.26 -4.26 -7.19
CA ARG A 38 7.84 -3.02 -7.84
C ARG A 38 8.33 -1.83 -7.03
N ILE A 39 8.96 -0.88 -7.69
CA ILE A 39 9.27 0.41 -7.07
C ILE A 39 8.15 1.36 -7.47
N LEU A 40 7.46 1.88 -6.47
CA LEU A 40 6.35 2.81 -6.67
C LEU A 40 6.84 4.23 -6.45
N ALA A 41 6.30 5.16 -7.22
CA ALA A 41 6.64 6.57 -7.12
C ALA A 41 5.38 7.42 -7.12
N ARG A 42 5.45 8.53 -6.40
CA ARG A 42 4.41 9.54 -6.39
C ARG A 42 5.09 10.91 -6.20
N PRO A 43 4.68 11.95 -6.95
CA PRO A 43 5.27 13.29 -6.76
C PRO A 43 5.15 13.77 -5.32
N GLY A 44 6.26 14.23 -4.76
CA GLY A 44 6.31 14.72 -3.39
C GLY A 44 6.51 13.65 -2.32
N TRP A 45 6.66 12.39 -2.73
CA TRP A 45 6.85 11.26 -1.80
C TRP A 45 8.11 10.49 -2.16
N PRO A 46 8.80 9.93 -1.16
CA PRO A 46 9.90 8.99 -1.43
C PRO A 46 9.39 7.74 -2.15
N ASP A 47 10.23 7.16 -2.98
CA ASP A 47 9.91 5.89 -3.63
C ASP A 47 9.66 4.80 -2.60
N VAL A 48 8.75 3.89 -2.92
CA VAL A 48 8.37 2.79 -2.02
C VAL A 48 8.57 1.47 -2.73
N LEU A 49 9.23 0.53 -2.07
CA LEU A 49 9.32 -0.84 -2.55
C LEU A 49 8.06 -1.60 -2.17
N PHE A 50 7.36 -2.14 -3.16
CA PHE A 50 6.21 -3.01 -2.98
C PHE A 50 6.59 -4.39 -3.49
N ALA A 51 7.06 -5.26 -2.58
CA ALA A 51 7.66 -6.54 -2.94
C ALA A 51 6.76 -7.71 -2.53
N TYR A 52 5.52 -7.71 -3.02
CA TYR A 52 4.55 -8.75 -2.69
C TYR A 52 3.93 -9.32 -3.96
N HIS A 53 3.78 -10.64 -3.99
CA HIS A 53 2.96 -11.29 -5.02
C HIS A 53 1.50 -10.92 -4.83
N ASP A 54 0.74 -10.90 -5.92
CA ASP A 54 -0.66 -10.50 -5.92
C ASP A 54 -1.52 -11.30 -4.94
N ARG A 55 -1.18 -12.57 -4.73
CA ARG A 55 -1.97 -13.47 -3.89
C ARG A 55 -1.61 -13.41 -2.41
N VAL A 56 -0.53 -12.72 -2.07
CA VAL A 56 -0.12 -12.60 -0.67
C VAL A 56 -1.15 -11.78 0.08
N THR A 57 -1.50 -12.23 1.27
CA THR A 57 -2.36 -11.46 2.16
C THR A 57 -1.50 -10.64 3.09
N LEU A 58 -1.67 -9.32 3.05
CA LEU A 58 -1.01 -8.40 3.97
C LEU A 58 -1.88 -8.28 5.21
N GLY A 59 -1.34 -8.67 6.36
CA GLY A 59 -2.05 -8.53 7.62
C GLY A 59 -2.13 -7.06 8.05
N PRO A 60 -2.86 -6.79 9.16
CA PRO A 60 -3.02 -5.41 9.63
C PRO A 60 -1.71 -4.70 9.91
N THR A 61 -0.72 -5.39 10.45
CA THR A 61 0.58 -4.78 10.74
C THR A 61 1.30 -4.37 9.45
N ALA A 62 1.31 -5.25 8.44
CA ALA A 62 1.93 -4.94 7.15
C ALA A 62 1.21 -3.79 6.47
N MET A 63 -0.12 -3.76 6.51
CA MET A 63 -0.90 -2.67 5.95
C MET A 63 -0.62 -1.35 6.65
N LYS A 64 -0.46 -1.38 7.97
CA LYS A 64 -0.13 -0.21 8.76
C LYS A 64 1.21 0.40 8.35
N VAL A 65 2.23 -0.46 8.19
CA VAL A 65 3.56 -0.01 7.74
C VAL A 65 3.48 0.57 6.33
N LEU A 66 2.76 -0.10 5.44
CA LEU A 66 2.58 0.37 4.07
C LEU A 66 1.88 1.74 4.05
N ALA A 67 0.85 1.90 4.88
CA ALA A 67 0.09 3.14 4.96
C ALA A 67 0.97 4.32 5.39
N LYS A 68 1.88 4.11 6.32
CA LYS A 68 2.80 5.16 6.77
C LYS A 68 3.69 5.66 5.64
N LYS A 69 4.07 4.78 4.73
CA LYS A 69 4.97 5.12 3.63
C LYS A 69 4.25 5.73 2.44
N THR A 70 2.94 5.53 2.33
CA THR A 70 2.22 5.83 1.09
C THR A 70 1.06 6.79 1.27
N GLY A 71 0.63 7.04 2.50
CA GLY A 71 -0.58 7.82 2.74
C GLY A 71 -1.88 7.06 2.47
N LEU A 72 -1.80 5.74 2.24
CA LEU A 72 -2.99 4.92 2.03
C LEU A 72 -3.86 4.92 3.29
N THR A 73 -5.17 4.96 3.10
CA THR A 73 -6.14 4.83 4.19
C THR A 73 -7.05 3.64 3.94
N PRO A 74 -7.70 3.09 4.99
CA PRO A 74 -8.64 1.98 4.79
C PRO A 74 -9.77 2.30 3.82
N GLU A 75 -10.17 3.55 3.74
CA GLU A 75 -11.22 3.99 2.83
C GLU A 75 -10.82 3.89 1.36
N ASP A 76 -9.52 3.79 1.07
CA ASP A 76 -9.03 3.68 -0.30
C ASP A 76 -9.15 2.25 -0.84
N LEU A 77 -9.40 1.29 0.01
CA LEU A 77 -9.49 -0.12 -0.40
C LEU A 77 -10.78 -0.47 -1.11
#